data_3729d795129860895912663f74628e5c
#
_entry.id   3729d795129860895912663f74628e5c
#
_cell.length_a   1.000
_cell.length_b   1.000
_cell.length_c   1.000
_cell.angle_alpha   90.00
_cell.angle_beta   90.00
_cell.angle_gamma   90.00
#
_symmetry.space_group_name_H-M   'P 1'
#
loop_
_entity.id
_entity.type
_entity.pdbx_description
1 polymer ?
#
loop_
_entity_poly.entity_id
_entity_poly.type
_entity_poly.pdbx_seq_one_letter_code
_entity_poly.pdbx_strand_id
1 'polypeptide(L)'
;MKLKNKYITGTQIMFYEIEMFDDTISGIINTLTHVENRENLSYHFMFNMSEAFELIDTTKISIDELKTRFIQQIDRLKSYGVNVKYDILEGKEPYSMANYRRDFNYLNCTNNDVLIWGETDCYMPAETFSILDQLHEYSSTQNIWKYVVTFAIRKMWDSSWSVLEHTDFENCKYYEKTEPKCFTEQSSIRYVMSIDEMNEINSKTKELDVRILKSPRFDGSGAIFSTDLIKAGANIPLAAFGIASDDTFMVESCRKTMGNQYVQYVVKNVLKVHNREHPRKRNYALNIQGQESTQSKKGDWYKVIRNTNEQNLHMYTNTNQNKFFTYQ
;
A
#
# COMPACT_ATOMS: atom_id res chain seq x y z
N MET A 1 -3.59 17.46 16.98
CA MET A 1 -4.99 17.05 17.22
C MET A 1 -5.06 15.74 17.98
N LYS A 2 -6.14 15.48 18.72
CA LYS A 2 -6.39 14.19 19.37
C LYS A 2 -7.26 13.33 18.46
N LEU A 3 -6.74 12.16 18.11
CA LEU A 3 -7.47 11.14 17.36
C LEU A 3 -8.51 10.48 18.23
N LYS A 4 -9.70 10.26 17.70
CA LYS A 4 -10.79 9.54 18.38
C LYS A 4 -10.75 8.04 18.11
N ASN A 5 -10.16 7.66 16.96
CA ASN A 5 -10.14 6.30 16.45
C ASN A 5 -8.74 5.69 16.55
N LYS A 6 -8.69 4.36 16.50
CA LYS A 6 -7.44 3.58 16.52
C LYS A 6 -7.06 3.14 15.11
N TYR A 7 -5.82 3.36 14.77
CA TYR A 7 -5.24 3.07 13.46
C TYR A 7 -4.11 2.07 13.57
N ILE A 8 -4.02 1.15 12.62
CA ILE A 8 -2.85 0.29 12.48
C ILE A 8 -2.39 0.28 11.04
N THR A 9 -1.09 0.51 10.84
CA THR A 9 -0.43 0.40 9.54
C THR A 9 0.42 -0.86 9.50
N GLY A 10 0.24 -1.68 8.47
CA GLY A 10 1.02 -2.89 8.24
C GLY A 10 1.90 -2.74 7.01
N THR A 11 3.21 -3.01 7.16
CA THR A 11 4.19 -2.92 6.07
C THR A 11 5.05 -4.17 6.03
N GLN A 12 5.05 -4.88 4.91
CA GLN A 12 6.07 -5.88 4.62
C GLN A 12 7.25 -5.22 3.94
N ILE A 13 8.43 -5.50 4.45
CA ILE A 13 9.71 -5.01 3.91
C ILE A 13 10.49 -6.22 3.43
N MET A 14 10.82 -6.25 2.15
CA MET A 14 11.72 -7.25 1.60
C MET A 14 13.16 -6.87 1.94
N PHE A 15 14.03 -7.86 2.16
CA PHE A 15 15.43 -7.59 2.50
C PHE A 15 16.14 -6.67 1.49
N TYR A 16 15.78 -6.75 0.21
CA TYR A 16 16.35 -5.90 -0.84
C TYR A 16 15.80 -4.46 -0.84
N GLU A 17 14.87 -4.12 0.04
CA GLU A 17 14.31 -2.78 0.22
C GLU A 17 14.90 -2.05 1.44
N ILE A 18 15.85 -2.69 2.14
CA ILE A 18 16.40 -2.15 3.39
C ILE A 18 17.01 -0.75 3.25
N GLU A 19 17.55 -0.43 2.07
CA GLU A 19 18.12 0.90 1.80
C GLU A 19 17.09 2.02 1.69
N MET A 20 15.82 1.66 1.51
CA MET A 20 14.71 2.62 1.50
C MET A 20 14.01 2.74 2.85
N PHE A 21 14.32 1.88 3.78
CA PHE A 21 13.55 1.79 5.01
C PHE A 21 13.66 3.04 5.90
N ASP A 22 14.78 3.76 5.85
CA ASP A 22 14.94 5.06 6.50
C ASP A 22 14.00 6.14 5.92
N ASP A 23 13.81 6.18 4.60
CA ASP A 23 12.85 7.05 3.93
C ASP A 23 11.41 6.66 4.30
N THR A 24 11.11 5.35 4.33
CA THR A 24 9.82 4.83 4.76
C THR A 24 9.47 5.31 6.18
N ILE A 25 10.40 5.15 7.13
CA ILE A 25 10.21 5.61 8.51
C ILE A 25 10.09 7.14 8.57
N SER A 26 10.84 7.86 7.77
CA SER A 26 10.71 9.32 7.67
C SER A 26 9.33 9.73 7.16
N GLY A 27 8.80 9.02 6.16
CA GLY A 27 7.45 9.21 5.66
C GLY A 27 6.37 8.94 6.72
N ILE A 28 6.55 7.90 7.53
CA ILE A 28 5.66 7.61 8.67
C ILE A 28 5.76 8.74 9.72
N ILE A 29 6.96 9.15 10.10
CA ILE A 29 7.17 10.23 11.08
C ILE A 29 6.50 11.53 10.61
N ASN A 30 6.54 11.81 9.31
CA ASN A 30 5.85 12.97 8.73
C ASN A 30 4.34 12.96 9.06
N THR A 31 3.68 11.81 9.02
CA THR A 31 2.25 11.70 9.35
C THR A 31 1.93 11.91 10.83
N LEU A 32 2.94 11.87 11.71
CA LEU A 32 2.77 12.07 13.16
C LEU A 32 2.80 13.54 13.57
N THR A 33 3.16 14.44 12.66
CA THR A 33 3.42 15.87 12.96
C THR A 33 2.25 16.55 13.67
N HIS A 34 1.03 16.20 13.31
CA HIS A 34 -0.19 16.82 13.85
C HIS A 34 -0.93 15.97 14.88
N VAL A 35 -0.37 14.82 15.29
CA VAL A 35 -1.02 13.88 16.21
C VAL A 35 -0.47 14.04 17.63
N GLU A 36 -1.36 14.28 18.59
CA GLU A 36 -1.03 14.44 19.99
C GLU A 36 -1.05 13.09 20.76
N ASN A 37 -2.10 12.30 20.57
CA ASN A 37 -2.30 11.01 21.26
C ASN A 37 -1.81 9.84 20.38
N ARG A 38 -0.52 9.69 20.27
CA ARG A 38 0.14 8.71 19.39
C ARG A 38 -0.06 7.26 19.82
N GLU A 39 -0.53 7.02 21.02
CA GLU A 39 -0.94 5.71 21.51
C GLU A 39 -2.10 5.08 20.74
N ASN A 40 -2.88 5.89 20.00
CA ASN A 40 -3.91 5.42 19.07
C ASN A 40 -3.35 4.94 17.73
N LEU A 41 -2.05 5.11 17.50
CA LEU A 41 -1.36 4.68 16.31
C LEU A 41 -0.52 3.44 16.59
N SER A 42 -0.74 2.43 15.79
CA SER A 42 0.03 1.17 15.83
C SER A 42 0.65 0.89 14.47
N TYR A 43 1.83 0.30 14.50
CA TYR A 43 2.55 -0.11 13.30
C TYR A 43 2.99 -1.56 13.44
N HIS A 44 2.81 -2.33 12.39
CA HIS A 44 3.29 -3.69 12.28
C HIS A 44 4.20 -3.83 11.07
N PHE A 45 5.42 -4.26 11.31
CA PHE A 45 6.41 -4.51 10.25
C PHE A 45 6.72 -5.99 10.15
N MET A 46 6.71 -6.51 8.94
CA MET A 46 7.24 -7.83 8.61
C MET A 46 8.52 -7.65 7.81
N PHE A 47 9.67 -7.92 8.41
CA PHE A 47 10.92 -7.95 7.66
C PHE A 47 11.10 -9.32 7.03
N ASN A 48 10.86 -9.38 5.73
CA ASN A 48 10.91 -10.62 4.99
C ASN A 48 12.32 -10.86 4.42
N MET A 49 13.04 -11.74 5.10
CA MET A 49 14.36 -12.24 4.73
C MET A 49 14.29 -13.66 4.16
N SER A 50 13.10 -14.14 3.78
CA SER A 50 12.96 -15.45 3.15
C SER A 50 13.64 -15.48 1.79
N GLU A 51 14.46 -16.50 1.58
CA GLU A 51 15.15 -16.77 0.32
C GLU A 51 14.31 -17.62 -0.67
N ALA A 52 13.00 -17.71 -0.44
CA ALA A 52 12.10 -18.47 -1.33
C ALA A 52 12.05 -17.93 -2.76
N PHE A 53 12.24 -16.64 -2.94
CA PHE A 53 12.16 -15.98 -4.25
C PHE A 53 13.48 -15.39 -4.72
N GLU A 54 14.32 -14.92 -3.82
CA GLU A 54 15.63 -14.34 -4.10
C GLU A 54 16.60 -14.70 -2.99
N LEU A 55 17.84 -14.98 -3.33
CA LEU A 55 18.90 -15.26 -2.37
C LEU A 55 19.49 -13.96 -1.84
N ILE A 56 19.85 -13.97 -0.58
CA ILE A 56 20.59 -12.86 0.04
C ILE A 56 22.06 -12.97 -0.37
N ASP A 57 22.57 -11.93 -1.03
CA ASP A 57 24.00 -11.86 -1.39
C ASP A 57 24.84 -11.48 -0.17
N THR A 58 25.21 -12.47 0.60
CA THR A 58 26.01 -12.29 1.83
C THR A 58 27.43 -11.76 1.58
N THR A 59 27.87 -11.67 0.33
CA THR A 59 29.15 -11.01 0.00
C THR A 59 29.06 -9.49 0.03
N LYS A 60 27.83 -8.95 -0.07
CA LYS A 60 27.55 -7.51 -0.07
C LYS A 60 27.06 -7.00 1.27
N ILE A 61 26.25 -7.78 1.95
CA ILE A 61 25.66 -7.42 3.22
C ILE A 61 25.46 -8.68 4.08
N SER A 62 25.85 -8.62 5.35
CA SER A 62 25.59 -9.74 6.25
C SER A 62 24.13 -9.75 6.73
N ILE A 63 23.65 -10.94 7.10
CA ILE A 63 22.32 -11.11 7.72
C ILE A 63 22.18 -10.25 8.98
N ASP A 64 23.22 -10.20 9.80
CA ASP A 64 23.23 -9.40 11.04
C ASP A 64 23.18 -7.89 10.74
N GLU A 65 23.82 -7.44 9.69
CA GLU A 65 23.75 -6.04 9.27
C GLU A 65 22.36 -5.68 8.77
N LEU A 66 21.70 -6.55 7.99
CA LEU A 66 20.32 -6.36 7.56
C LEU A 66 19.39 -6.20 8.76
N LYS A 67 19.48 -7.10 9.74
CA LYS A 67 18.68 -7.04 10.97
C LYS A 67 18.99 -5.78 11.79
N THR A 68 20.26 -5.42 11.88
CA THR A 68 20.68 -4.23 12.62
C THR A 68 20.09 -2.97 12.02
N ARG A 69 20.18 -2.80 10.70
CA ARG A 69 19.60 -1.64 10.01
C ARG A 69 18.08 -1.60 10.19
N PHE A 70 17.40 -2.74 10.07
CA PHE A 70 15.98 -2.82 10.30
C PHE A 70 15.60 -2.38 11.72
N ILE A 71 16.23 -2.97 12.74
CA ILE A 71 15.94 -2.68 14.16
C ILE A 71 16.22 -1.21 14.50
N GLN A 72 17.30 -0.63 13.99
CA GLN A 72 17.62 0.80 14.18
C GLN A 72 16.47 1.71 13.72
N GLN A 73 15.86 1.42 12.58
CA GLN A 73 14.74 2.21 12.09
C GLN A 73 13.45 1.95 12.90
N ILE A 74 13.23 0.73 13.36
CA ILE A 74 12.11 0.42 14.26
C ILE A 74 12.25 1.20 15.58
N ASP A 75 13.44 1.23 16.18
CA ASP A 75 13.68 1.94 17.44
C ASP A 75 13.60 3.47 17.24
N ARG A 76 14.04 3.97 16.09
CA ARG A 76 13.79 5.35 15.69
C ARG A 76 12.30 5.68 15.69
N LEU A 77 11.46 4.83 15.10
CA LEU A 77 10.02 5.07 15.07
C LEU A 77 9.39 4.98 16.47
N LYS A 78 9.80 4.00 17.29
CA LYS A 78 9.33 3.86 18.67
C LYS A 78 9.61 5.11 19.50
N SER A 79 10.73 5.81 19.26
CA SER A 79 11.10 7.03 19.99
C SER A 79 10.08 8.18 19.80
N TYR A 80 9.21 8.08 18.79
CA TYR A 80 8.11 9.03 18.57
C TYR A 80 6.84 8.71 19.36
N GLY A 81 6.85 7.70 20.25
CA GLY A 81 5.74 7.39 21.14
C GLY A 81 4.57 6.65 20.50
N VAL A 82 4.79 5.96 19.38
CA VAL A 82 3.81 5.10 18.73
C VAL A 82 4.00 3.63 19.12
N ASN A 83 2.95 2.82 19.00
CA ASN A 83 3.03 1.38 19.23
C ASN A 83 3.62 0.67 18.01
N VAL A 84 4.78 0.02 18.17
CA VAL A 84 5.44 -0.70 17.06
C VAL A 84 5.65 -2.16 17.43
N LYS A 85 5.14 -3.05 16.58
CA LYS A 85 5.42 -4.50 16.58
C LYS A 85 6.14 -4.87 15.30
N TYR A 86 6.94 -5.91 15.34
CA TYR A 86 7.59 -6.42 14.14
C TYR A 86 7.86 -7.92 14.26
N ASP A 87 7.94 -8.56 13.11
CA ASP A 87 8.41 -9.92 12.92
C ASP A 87 9.54 -9.95 11.89
N ILE A 88 10.45 -10.89 12.04
CA ILE A 88 11.52 -11.17 11.07
C ILE A 88 11.30 -12.58 10.56
N LEU A 89 11.03 -12.70 9.27
CA LEU A 89 10.86 -13.97 8.60
C LEU A 89 12.16 -14.39 7.94
N GLU A 90 12.70 -15.54 8.36
CA GLU A 90 13.90 -16.16 7.80
C GLU A 90 13.55 -17.51 7.17
N GLY A 91 14.51 -18.10 6.45
CA GLY A 91 14.38 -19.42 5.88
C GLY A 91 13.97 -19.41 4.41
N LYS A 92 13.26 -20.45 3.96
CA LYS A 92 12.90 -20.65 2.55
C LYS A 92 11.40 -20.79 2.30
N GLU A 93 10.61 -20.55 3.32
CA GLU A 93 9.16 -20.61 3.16
C GLU A 93 8.66 -19.40 2.36
N PRO A 94 7.86 -19.64 1.31
CA PRO A 94 7.32 -18.55 0.51
C PRO A 94 6.23 -17.81 1.29
N TYR A 95 6.54 -16.59 1.68
CA TYR A 95 5.57 -15.69 2.31
C TYR A 95 5.57 -14.36 1.56
N SER A 96 4.48 -14.12 0.87
CA SER A 96 4.37 -13.00 -0.06
C SER A 96 3.63 -11.81 0.52
N MET A 97 3.62 -10.69 -0.21
CA MET A 97 2.81 -9.52 0.14
C MET A 97 1.33 -9.87 0.30
N ALA A 98 0.78 -10.73 -0.56
CA ALA A 98 -0.61 -11.15 -0.47
C ALA A 98 -0.88 -11.95 0.82
N ASN A 99 0.04 -12.84 1.22
CA ASN A 99 -0.05 -13.56 2.50
C ASN A 99 -0.04 -12.58 3.67
N TYR A 100 0.97 -11.69 3.69
CA TYR A 100 1.13 -10.71 4.74
C TYR A 100 -0.12 -9.82 4.90
N ARG A 101 -0.61 -9.22 3.82
CA ARG A 101 -1.78 -8.34 3.86
C ARG A 101 -3.06 -9.05 4.31
N ARG A 102 -3.25 -10.30 3.88
CA ARG A 102 -4.37 -11.13 4.32
C ARG A 102 -4.32 -11.39 5.82
N ASP A 103 -3.17 -11.83 6.33
CA ASP A 103 -2.98 -12.15 7.74
C ASP A 103 -3.05 -10.88 8.60
N PHE A 104 -2.42 -9.79 8.15
CA PHE A 104 -2.48 -8.48 8.79
C PHE A 104 -3.93 -7.99 8.95
N ASN A 105 -4.73 -8.06 7.90
CA ASN A 105 -6.13 -7.67 7.96
C ASN A 105 -6.89 -8.49 9.00
N TYR A 106 -6.76 -9.80 8.96
CA TYR A 106 -7.47 -10.71 9.85
C TYR A 106 -7.08 -10.51 11.32
N LEU A 107 -5.79 -10.43 11.61
CA LEU A 107 -5.27 -10.34 12.97
C LEU A 107 -5.54 -8.99 13.65
N ASN A 108 -5.75 -7.93 12.87
CA ASN A 108 -5.82 -6.57 13.39
C ASN A 108 -7.21 -5.92 13.31
N CYS A 109 -8.19 -6.56 12.67
CA CYS A 109 -9.52 -5.95 12.50
C CYS A 109 -10.36 -5.84 13.78
N THR A 110 -10.05 -6.59 14.84
CA THR A 110 -10.84 -6.58 16.08
C THR A 110 -10.48 -5.46 17.04
N ASN A 111 -9.22 -5.02 17.06
CA ASN A 111 -8.69 -4.09 18.05
C ASN A 111 -8.46 -2.67 17.53
N ASN A 112 -8.72 -2.45 16.25
CA ASN A 112 -8.55 -1.18 15.57
C ASN A 112 -9.84 -0.78 14.85
N ASP A 113 -9.94 0.48 14.47
CA ASP A 113 -11.07 1.02 13.70
C ASP A 113 -10.72 1.09 12.20
N VAL A 114 -9.44 1.34 11.91
CA VAL A 114 -8.94 1.51 10.54
C VAL A 114 -7.63 0.77 10.35
N LEU A 115 -7.52 0.05 9.22
CA LEU A 115 -6.32 -0.63 8.74
C LEU A 115 -5.72 0.14 7.57
N ILE A 116 -4.39 0.23 7.51
CA ILE A 116 -3.65 0.89 6.42
C ILE A 116 -2.60 -0.08 5.89
N TRP A 117 -2.56 -0.29 4.58
CA TRP A 117 -1.49 -1.04 3.93
C TRP A 117 -0.32 -0.11 3.61
N GLY A 118 0.77 -0.27 4.33
CA GLY A 118 2.01 0.42 4.03
C GLY A 118 2.82 -0.28 2.95
N GLU A 119 3.61 0.50 2.22
CA GLU A 119 4.67 0.04 1.32
C GLU A 119 5.93 0.85 1.57
N THR A 120 7.10 0.28 1.29
CA THR A 120 8.39 0.93 1.55
C THR A 120 8.61 2.17 0.69
N ASP A 121 7.97 2.23 -0.46
CA ASP A 121 8.06 3.32 -1.44
C ASP A 121 6.80 4.20 -1.50
N CYS A 122 5.92 4.08 -0.50
CA CYS A 122 4.71 4.90 -0.39
C CYS A 122 4.83 5.88 0.79
N TYR A 123 4.71 7.18 0.50
CA TYR A 123 4.66 8.23 1.51
C TYR A 123 3.25 8.79 1.60
N MET A 124 2.68 8.74 2.80
CA MET A 124 1.38 9.29 3.09
C MET A 124 1.50 10.77 3.48
N PRO A 125 0.51 11.62 3.13
CA PRO A 125 0.53 13.04 3.49
C PRO A 125 0.55 13.26 5.01
N ALA A 126 1.10 14.39 5.44
CA ALA A 126 1.19 14.75 6.86
C ALA A 126 -0.19 14.77 7.54
N GLU A 127 -1.23 15.13 6.82
CA GLU A 127 -2.61 15.24 7.29
C GLU A 127 -3.37 13.91 7.31
N THR A 128 -2.72 12.78 7.00
CA THR A 128 -3.38 11.47 6.83
C THR A 128 -4.33 11.15 7.98
N PHE A 129 -3.85 11.15 9.21
CA PHE A 129 -4.69 10.75 10.34
C PHE A 129 -5.79 11.77 10.67
N SER A 130 -5.53 13.05 10.42
CA SER A 130 -6.53 14.11 10.55
C SER A 130 -7.70 13.91 9.57
N ILE A 131 -7.38 13.60 8.34
CA ILE A 131 -8.38 13.35 7.29
C ILE A 131 -9.15 12.07 7.59
N LEU A 132 -8.44 11.00 7.96
CA LEU A 132 -9.07 9.71 8.25
C LEU A 132 -10.00 9.78 9.46
N ASP A 133 -9.62 10.49 10.51
CA ASP A 133 -10.45 10.64 11.70
C ASP A 133 -11.74 11.40 11.38
N GLN A 134 -11.66 12.48 10.57
CA GLN A 134 -12.82 13.22 10.08
C GLN A 134 -13.73 12.34 9.18
N LEU A 135 -13.12 11.55 8.27
CA LEU A 135 -13.88 10.66 7.39
C LEU A 135 -14.57 9.54 8.16
N HIS A 136 -13.93 8.98 9.17
CA HIS A 136 -14.52 7.95 10.02
C HIS A 136 -15.73 8.51 10.79
N GLU A 137 -15.59 9.68 11.40
CA GLU A 137 -16.68 10.39 12.09
C GLU A 137 -17.85 10.70 11.13
N TYR A 138 -17.53 11.25 9.95
CA TYR A 138 -18.55 11.51 8.93
C TYR A 138 -19.28 10.21 8.52
N SER A 139 -18.54 9.15 8.21
CA SER A 139 -19.10 7.86 7.83
C SER A 139 -20.02 7.29 8.91
N SER A 140 -19.60 7.40 10.17
CA SER A 140 -20.40 7.00 11.33
C SER A 140 -21.73 7.76 11.39
N THR A 141 -21.73 9.09 11.20
CA THR A 141 -22.96 9.89 11.18
C THR A 141 -23.90 9.53 10.02
N GLN A 142 -23.35 9.04 8.91
CA GLN A 142 -24.11 8.58 7.75
C GLN A 142 -24.50 7.10 7.82
N ASN A 143 -24.14 6.40 8.91
CA ASN A 143 -24.33 4.96 9.10
C ASN A 143 -23.60 4.13 8.03
N ILE A 144 -22.43 4.61 7.57
CA ILE A 144 -21.56 3.95 6.61
C ILE A 144 -20.36 3.35 7.34
N TRP A 145 -20.42 2.08 7.67
CA TRP A 145 -19.38 1.41 8.46
C TRP A 145 -18.34 0.69 7.59
N LYS A 146 -18.68 0.34 6.36
CA LYS A 146 -17.83 -0.40 5.45
C LYS A 146 -17.32 0.53 4.37
N TYR A 147 -16.08 0.92 4.45
CA TYR A 147 -15.49 1.85 3.49
C TYR A 147 -14.00 1.59 3.23
N VAL A 148 -13.57 2.08 2.08
CA VAL A 148 -12.18 2.20 1.66
C VAL A 148 -11.86 3.68 1.48
N VAL A 149 -10.66 4.11 1.83
CA VAL A 149 -10.18 5.47 1.54
C VAL A 149 -8.95 5.41 0.67
N THR A 150 -8.90 6.27 -0.34
CA THR A 150 -7.71 6.47 -1.18
C THR A 150 -7.40 7.95 -1.30
N PHE A 151 -6.11 8.28 -1.35
CA PHE A 151 -5.64 9.62 -1.64
C PHE A 151 -5.29 9.76 -3.11
N ALA A 152 -5.20 10.99 -3.60
CA ALA A 152 -4.70 11.25 -4.94
C ALA A 152 -3.27 10.71 -5.10
N ILE A 153 -2.95 10.26 -6.30
CA ILE A 153 -1.65 9.72 -6.64
C ILE A 153 -1.19 10.31 -7.98
N ARG A 154 0.05 10.75 -8.05
CA ARG A 154 0.56 11.35 -9.29
C ARG A 154 0.72 10.34 -10.42
N LYS A 155 1.24 9.17 -10.09
CA LYS A 155 1.46 8.13 -11.08
C LYS A 155 0.13 7.47 -11.44
N MET A 156 -0.30 7.69 -12.64
CA MET A 156 -1.50 7.06 -13.22
C MET A 156 -1.07 5.98 -14.21
N TRP A 157 -1.82 4.90 -14.27
CA TRP A 157 -1.54 3.79 -15.17
C TRP A 157 -2.35 3.89 -16.48
N ASP A 158 -3.48 4.52 -16.39
CA ASP A 158 -4.35 4.84 -17.52
C ASP A 158 -5.45 5.84 -17.09
N SER A 159 -6.26 6.28 -18.05
CA SER A 159 -7.37 7.21 -17.81
C SER A 159 -8.41 6.70 -16.81
N SER A 160 -8.46 5.40 -16.53
CA SER A 160 -9.38 4.85 -15.52
C SER A 160 -9.06 5.28 -14.09
N TRP A 161 -7.87 5.80 -13.86
CA TRP A 161 -7.39 6.32 -12.59
C TRP A 161 -7.56 7.83 -12.43
N SER A 162 -8.14 8.50 -13.42
CA SER A 162 -8.30 9.96 -13.45
C SER A 162 -8.92 10.55 -12.19
N VAL A 163 -9.78 9.80 -11.52
CA VAL A 163 -10.43 10.23 -10.26
C VAL A 163 -9.49 10.31 -9.07
N LEU A 164 -8.31 9.69 -9.17
CA LEU A 164 -7.28 9.69 -8.14
C LEU A 164 -6.22 10.78 -8.38
N GLU A 165 -6.34 11.57 -9.45
CA GLU A 165 -5.40 12.64 -9.74
C GLU A 165 -5.54 13.81 -8.79
N HIS A 166 -4.39 14.39 -8.48
CA HIS A 166 -4.34 15.70 -7.86
C HIS A 166 -4.56 16.80 -8.91
N THR A 167 -5.25 17.89 -8.56
CA THR A 167 -5.57 18.98 -9.47
C THR A 167 -4.34 19.64 -10.10
N ASP A 168 -3.21 19.71 -9.39
CA ASP A 168 -1.95 20.25 -9.92
C ASP A 168 -1.38 19.42 -11.07
N PHE A 169 -1.91 18.22 -11.30
CA PHE A 169 -1.48 17.30 -12.35
C PHE A 169 -2.55 17.03 -13.40
N GLU A 170 -3.61 17.79 -13.44
CA GLU A 170 -4.71 17.63 -14.43
C GLU A 170 -4.25 17.64 -15.88
N ASN A 171 -3.17 18.38 -16.17
CA ASN A 171 -2.59 18.42 -17.51
C ASN A 171 -1.48 17.38 -17.73
N CYS A 172 -1.16 16.56 -16.74
CA CYS A 172 -0.23 15.47 -16.92
C CYS A 172 -0.91 14.35 -17.70
N LYS A 173 -0.28 13.94 -18.80
CA LYS A 173 -0.75 12.79 -19.54
C LYS A 173 -0.60 11.53 -18.70
N TYR A 174 -1.63 10.71 -18.71
CA TYR A 174 -1.58 9.37 -18.14
C TYR A 174 -0.68 8.47 -18.96
N TYR A 175 -0.21 7.42 -18.30
CA TYR A 175 0.38 6.34 -19.04
C TYR A 175 -0.71 5.64 -19.87
N GLU A 176 -0.65 5.87 -21.15
CA GLU A 176 -1.32 5.05 -22.13
C GLU A 176 -0.28 4.13 -22.77
N LYS A 177 -0.65 2.87 -22.99
CA LYS A 177 0.25 1.89 -23.66
C LYS A 177 0.72 2.36 -25.02
N THR A 178 -0.03 3.27 -25.62
CA THR A 178 0.24 3.90 -26.92
C THR A 178 1.22 5.08 -26.85
N GLU A 179 1.50 5.62 -25.64
CA GLU A 179 2.38 6.77 -25.46
C GLU A 179 3.51 6.46 -24.45
N PRO A 180 4.40 5.49 -24.75
CA PRO A 180 5.43 5.07 -23.80
C PRO A 180 6.44 6.17 -23.42
N LYS A 181 6.61 7.20 -24.25
CA LYS A 181 7.51 8.32 -23.98
C LYS A 181 7.02 9.21 -22.82
N CYS A 182 5.72 9.49 -22.75
CA CYS A 182 5.16 10.25 -21.64
C CYS A 182 5.35 9.53 -20.31
N PHE A 183 5.16 8.23 -20.31
CA PHE A 183 5.37 7.40 -19.14
C PHE A 183 6.84 7.34 -18.70
N THR A 184 7.76 7.11 -19.62
CA THR A 184 9.19 6.93 -19.32
C THR A 184 9.87 8.23 -18.92
N GLU A 185 9.45 9.36 -19.45
CA GLU A 185 10.07 10.66 -19.16
C GLU A 185 9.54 11.32 -17.89
N GLN A 186 8.28 11.13 -17.57
CA GLN A 186 7.63 11.91 -16.51
C GLN A 186 7.23 11.12 -15.28
N SER A 187 6.95 9.84 -15.37
CA SER A 187 6.20 9.22 -14.30
C SER A 187 6.81 8.02 -13.64
N SER A 188 7.66 7.25 -14.31
CA SER A 188 7.93 5.94 -13.77
C SER A 188 9.32 5.77 -13.18
N ILE A 189 10.30 5.76 -14.03
CA ILE A 189 11.65 5.32 -13.62
C ILE A 189 12.48 6.48 -13.08
N ARG A 190 12.20 7.68 -13.54
CA ARG A 190 13.01 8.88 -13.26
C ARG A 190 12.37 9.81 -12.26
N TYR A 191 11.08 9.65 -11.99
CA TYR A 191 10.38 10.53 -11.10
C TYR A 191 10.27 9.92 -9.70
N VAL A 192 11.05 10.48 -8.81
CA VAL A 192 10.97 10.21 -7.37
C VAL A 192 10.56 11.51 -6.71
N MET A 193 9.42 11.52 -6.03
CA MET A 193 8.97 12.66 -5.25
C MET A 193 9.43 12.49 -3.81
N SER A 194 10.03 13.53 -3.26
CA SER A 194 10.38 13.59 -1.84
C SER A 194 9.16 13.88 -0.96
N ILE A 195 9.31 13.67 0.34
CA ILE A 195 8.29 14.03 1.34
C ILE A 195 8.05 15.54 1.34
N ASP A 196 9.11 16.34 1.20
CA ASP A 196 9.02 17.81 1.21
C ASP A 196 8.24 18.33 -0.01
N GLU A 197 8.50 17.80 -1.21
CA GLU A 197 7.75 18.14 -2.42
C GLU A 197 6.27 17.77 -2.28
N MET A 198 5.96 16.60 -1.73
CA MET A 198 4.59 16.19 -1.44
C MET A 198 3.91 17.16 -0.47
N ASN A 199 4.59 17.52 0.62
CA ASN A 199 4.07 18.44 1.62
C ASN A 199 3.88 19.85 1.05
N GLU A 200 4.78 20.35 0.20
CA GLU A 200 4.64 21.63 -0.49
C GLU A 200 3.37 21.66 -1.37
N ILE A 201 3.12 20.60 -2.13
CA ILE A 201 1.91 20.47 -2.94
C ILE A 201 0.67 20.46 -2.06
N ASN A 202 0.66 19.62 -1.02
CA ASN A 202 -0.51 19.45 -0.15
C ASN A 202 -0.80 20.71 0.67
N SER A 203 0.22 21.52 1.02
CA SER A 203 0.04 22.80 1.75
C SER A 203 -0.82 23.83 1.01
N LYS A 204 -1.00 23.67 -0.28
CA LYS A 204 -1.86 24.52 -1.13
C LYS A 204 -3.35 24.16 -1.01
N THR A 205 -3.66 22.99 -0.46
CA THR A 205 -5.05 22.52 -0.28
C THR A 205 -5.71 23.27 0.88
N LYS A 206 -6.76 24.03 0.57
CA LYS A 206 -7.52 24.84 1.56
C LYS A 206 -8.73 24.08 2.09
N GLU A 207 -9.41 23.37 1.22
CA GLU A 207 -10.61 22.58 1.52
C GLU A 207 -10.46 21.18 0.94
N LEU A 208 -10.93 20.18 1.65
CA LEU A 208 -10.86 18.80 1.18
C LEU A 208 -11.90 18.54 0.09
N ASP A 209 -11.47 18.02 -1.06
CA ASP A 209 -12.34 17.47 -2.09
C ASP A 209 -12.44 15.95 -1.91
N VAL A 210 -13.45 15.51 -1.18
CA VAL A 210 -13.71 14.09 -0.95
C VAL A 210 -14.91 13.63 -1.76
N ARG A 211 -14.72 12.58 -2.54
CA ARG A 211 -15.76 12.03 -3.41
C ARG A 211 -15.97 10.54 -3.19
N ILE A 212 -17.16 10.06 -3.52
CA ILE A 212 -17.49 8.64 -3.54
C ILE A 212 -17.36 8.12 -4.97
N LEU A 213 -16.57 7.06 -5.14
CA LEU A 213 -16.45 6.40 -6.44
C LEU A 213 -17.66 5.56 -6.77
N LYS A 214 -18.16 5.70 -8.00
CA LYS A 214 -19.23 4.84 -8.54
C LYS A 214 -18.77 3.41 -8.79
N SER A 215 -17.51 3.24 -9.16
CA SER A 215 -16.88 1.94 -9.39
C SER A 215 -15.62 1.84 -8.53
N PRO A 216 -15.70 1.25 -7.34
CA PRO A 216 -14.57 1.15 -6.43
C PRO A 216 -13.35 0.49 -7.08
N ARG A 217 -12.22 1.14 -6.93
CA ARG A 217 -10.90 0.70 -7.39
C ARG A 217 -9.83 1.36 -6.54
N PHE A 218 -8.84 0.63 -6.10
CA PHE A 218 -7.70 1.18 -5.34
C PHE A 218 -6.41 0.45 -5.72
N ASP A 219 -5.30 1.12 -5.51
CA ASP A 219 -3.96 0.52 -5.58
C ASP A 219 -3.53 0.01 -4.20
N GLY A 220 -2.56 -0.89 -4.17
CA GLY A 220 -2.08 -1.51 -2.93
C GLY A 220 -1.26 -0.57 -2.05
N SER A 221 -0.73 0.54 -2.60
CA SER A 221 0.10 1.46 -1.84
C SER A 221 -0.76 2.40 -1.00
N GLY A 222 -0.65 2.31 0.33
CA GLY A 222 -1.42 3.16 1.24
C GLY A 222 -2.94 3.00 1.08
N ALA A 223 -3.43 1.80 0.79
CA ALA A 223 -4.86 1.51 0.81
C ALA A 223 -5.36 1.46 2.26
N ILE A 224 -6.52 2.03 2.50
CA ILE A 224 -7.07 2.25 3.85
C ILE A 224 -8.45 1.63 3.93
N PHE A 225 -8.69 0.84 4.97
CA PHE A 225 -9.92 0.08 5.14
C PHE A 225 -10.52 0.30 6.53
N SER A 226 -11.83 0.51 6.60
CA SER A 226 -12.52 0.31 7.88
C SER A 226 -12.44 -1.16 8.29
N THR A 227 -12.26 -1.43 9.57
CA THR A 227 -12.21 -2.82 10.06
C THR A 227 -13.52 -3.57 9.86
N ASP A 228 -14.63 -2.87 9.81
CA ASP A 228 -15.94 -3.47 9.56
C ASP A 228 -16.09 -4.06 8.15
N LEU A 229 -15.29 -3.54 7.19
CA LEU A 229 -15.16 -4.15 5.86
C LEU A 229 -14.57 -5.57 5.97
N ILE A 230 -13.51 -5.72 6.76
CA ILE A 230 -12.82 -6.99 6.97
C ILE A 230 -13.68 -7.94 7.81
N LYS A 231 -14.30 -7.45 8.89
CA LYS A 231 -15.22 -8.23 9.72
C LYS A 231 -16.43 -8.75 8.92
N ALA A 232 -16.85 -8.03 7.89
CA ALA A 232 -17.89 -8.46 6.96
C ALA A 232 -17.45 -9.54 5.97
N GLY A 233 -16.18 -9.97 6.00
CA GLY A 233 -15.65 -11.06 5.19
C GLY A 233 -14.83 -10.66 3.97
N ALA A 234 -14.63 -9.36 3.72
CA ALA A 234 -13.72 -8.94 2.66
C ALA A 234 -12.27 -9.13 3.10
N ASN A 235 -11.54 -9.95 2.38
CA ASN A 235 -10.10 -10.10 2.56
C ASN A 235 -9.46 -10.66 1.28
N ILE A 236 -8.15 -10.62 1.19
CA ILE A 236 -7.42 -11.22 0.08
C ILE A 236 -7.64 -12.74 0.11
N PRO A 237 -8.18 -13.34 -0.97
CA PRO A 237 -8.43 -14.78 -0.99
C PRO A 237 -7.14 -15.60 -1.05
N LEU A 238 -7.21 -16.87 -0.64
CA LEU A 238 -6.06 -17.79 -0.69
C LEU A 238 -5.53 -18.03 -2.11
N ALA A 239 -6.35 -17.79 -3.12
CA ALA A 239 -5.94 -17.87 -4.53
C ALA A 239 -4.93 -16.80 -4.93
N ALA A 240 -4.82 -15.69 -4.15
CA ALA A 240 -3.83 -14.66 -4.34
C ALA A 240 -2.53 -15.02 -3.61
N PHE A 241 -1.42 -15.02 -4.34
CA PHE A 241 -0.09 -15.21 -3.76
C PHE A 241 0.96 -14.41 -4.56
N GLY A 242 2.14 -14.25 -3.99
CA GLY A 242 3.19 -13.46 -4.63
C GLY A 242 3.06 -11.96 -4.34
N ILE A 243 3.65 -11.16 -5.20
CA ILE A 243 3.83 -9.70 -5.02
C ILE A 243 3.06 -8.88 -6.06
N ALA A 244 2.05 -9.45 -6.68
CA ALA A 244 1.26 -8.77 -7.70
C ALA A 244 -0.22 -9.12 -7.53
N SER A 245 -1.07 -8.14 -7.88
CA SER A 245 -2.53 -8.29 -7.95
C SER A 245 -3.25 -8.52 -6.61
N ASP A 246 -2.60 -8.39 -5.48
CA ASP A 246 -3.21 -8.51 -4.16
C ASP A 246 -4.28 -7.43 -3.91
N ASP A 247 -4.04 -6.22 -4.37
CA ASP A 247 -4.99 -5.11 -4.40
C ASP A 247 -6.22 -5.44 -5.28
N THR A 248 -6.00 -5.97 -6.48
CA THR A 248 -7.07 -6.37 -7.39
C THR A 248 -7.91 -7.50 -6.79
N PHE A 249 -7.27 -8.50 -6.17
CA PHE A 249 -7.97 -9.56 -5.46
C PHE A 249 -8.81 -9.01 -4.29
N MET A 250 -8.31 -8.00 -3.58
CA MET A 250 -9.06 -7.35 -2.50
C MET A 250 -10.28 -6.61 -3.04
N VAL A 251 -10.14 -5.86 -4.14
CA VAL A 251 -11.27 -5.19 -4.82
C VAL A 251 -12.34 -6.21 -5.22
N GLU A 252 -11.93 -7.31 -5.84
CA GLU A 252 -12.86 -8.38 -6.24
C GLU A 252 -13.50 -9.09 -5.03
N SER A 253 -12.75 -9.24 -3.95
CA SER A 253 -13.29 -9.77 -2.69
C SER A 253 -14.37 -8.86 -2.11
N CYS A 254 -14.12 -7.55 -2.04
CA CYS A 254 -15.12 -6.58 -1.62
C CYS A 254 -16.38 -6.65 -2.49
N ARG A 255 -16.20 -6.70 -3.82
CA ARG A 255 -17.31 -6.79 -4.76
C ARG A 255 -18.13 -8.07 -4.58
N LYS A 256 -17.49 -9.22 -4.39
CA LYS A 256 -18.15 -10.51 -4.24
C LYS A 256 -18.86 -10.67 -2.89
N THR A 257 -18.23 -10.18 -1.82
CA THR A 257 -18.80 -10.34 -0.47
C THR A 257 -19.88 -9.32 -0.15
N MET A 258 -19.77 -8.11 -0.67
CA MET A 258 -20.63 -6.99 -0.27
C MET A 258 -21.41 -6.35 -1.40
N GLY A 259 -21.08 -6.63 -2.67
CA GLY A 259 -21.73 -5.95 -3.78
C GLY A 259 -21.59 -4.42 -3.66
N ASN A 260 -22.72 -3.73 -3.51
CA ASN A 260 -22.75 -2.27 -3.33
C ASN A 260 -22.86 -1.81 -1.86
N GLN A 261 -22.64 -2.71 -0.90
CA GLN A 261 -22.77 -2.39 0.53
C GLN A 261 -21.53 -1.80 1.17
N TYR A 262 -20.61 -1.29 0.37
CA TYR A 262 -19.45 -0.55 0.86
C TYR A 262 -19.20 0.68 -0.03
N VAL A 263 -18.46 1.63 0.51
CA VAL A 263 -18.19 2.90 -0.16
C VAL A 263 -16.68 3.05 -0.32
N GLN A 264 -16.23 3.60 -1.44
CA GLN A 264 -14.86 4.08 -1.58
C GLN A 264 -14.87 5.61 -1.61
N TYR A 265 -14.23 6.21 -0.61
CA TYR A 265 -13.90 7.63 -0.58
C TYR A 265 -12.58 7.88 -1.30
N VAL A 266 -12.55 8.94 -2.07
CA VAL A 266 -11.32 9.46 -2.69
C VAL A 266 -11.11 10.88 -2.19
N VAL A 267 -9.97 11.10 -1.58
CA VAL A 267 -9.48 12.45 -1.22
C VAL A 267 -8.73 12.98 -2.43
N LYS A 268 -9.45 13.71 -3.29
CA LYS A 268 -8.99 14.01 -4.65
C LYS A 268 -7.86 15.03 -4.72
N ASN A 269 -7.78 15.91 -3.74
CA ASN A 269 -6.85 17.05 -3.75
C ASN A 269 -5.78 16.99 -2.64
N VAL A 270 -5.54 15.82 -2.09
CA VAL A 270 -4.41 15.56 -1.18
C VAL A 270 -3.60 14.40 -1.74
N LEU A 271 -2.36 14.68 -2.06
CA LEU A 271 -1.45 13.78 -2.74
C LEU A 271 -0.75 12.85 -1.77
N LYS A 272 -0.76 11.54 -2.05
CA LYS A 272 0.21 10.56 -1.57
C LYS A 272 1.26 10.29 -2.65
N VAL A 273 2.43 9.84 -2.26
CA VAL A 273 3.52 9.49 -3.19
C VAL A 273 3.71 7.98 -3.24
N HIS A 274 3.86 7.45 -4.44
CA HIS A 274 4.24 6.07 -4.67
C HIS A 274 5.47 6.02 -5.59
N ASN A 275 6.65 5.95 -4.98
CA ASN A 275 7.96 5.92 -5.67
C ASN A 275 8.32 4.51 -6.16
N ARG A 276 7.44 3.89 -6.91
CA ARG A 276 7.51 2.47 -7.31
C ARG A 276 8.83 2.06 -7.94
N GLU A 277 9.44 2.95 -8.71
CA GLU A 277 10.68 2.70 -9.45
C GLU A 277 11.88 3.42 -8.82
N HIS A 278 11.86 3.58 -7.48
CA HIS A 278 12.93 4.27 -6.78
C HIS A 278 14.28 3.60 -7.03
N PRO A 279 15.35 4.35 -7.37
CA PRO A 279 16.66 3.77 -7.71
C PRO A 279 17.29 2.95 -6.58
N ARG A 280 17.02 3.28 -5.32
CA ARG A 280 17.55 2.57 -4.13
C ARG A 280 16.87 1.22 -3.89
N LYS A 281 15.70 1.00 -4.49
CA LYS A 281 14.99 -0.26 -4.37
C LYS A 281 15.81 -1.36 -5.02
N ARG A 282 16.17 -2.40 -4.28
CA ARG A 282 17.01 -3.54 -4.69
C ARG A 282 18.47 -3.23 -4.98
N ASN A 283 18.95 -2.02 -4.70
CA ASN A 283 20.29 -1.60 -5.10
C ASN A 283 21.39 -2.53 -4.59
N TYR A 284 21.39 -2.85 -3.32
CA TYR A 284 22.43 -3.67 -2.72
C TYR A 284 22.33 -5.15 -3.14
N ALA A 285 21.12 -5.68 -3.27
CA ALA A 285 20.88 -7.09 -3.55
C ALA A 285 21.26 -7.48 -4.97
N LEU A 286 20.96 -6.63 -5.95
CA LEU A 286 21.12 -6.93 -7.37
C LEU A 286 22.27 -6.18 -8.03
N ASN A 287 23.02 -5.36 -7.27
CA ASN A 287 24.06 -4.49 -7.79
C ASN A 287 23.59 -3.64 -8.98
N ILE A 288 22.36 -3.16 -8.89
CA ILE A 288 21.70 -2.42 -9.94
C ILE A 288 22.20 -0.99 -9.86
N GLN A 289 23.08 -0.62 -10.75
CA GLN A 289 23.48 0.77 -10.95
C GLN A 289 22.63 1.38 -12.06
N GLY A 290 22.05 2.54 -11.80
CA GLY A 290 21.43 3.36 -12.83
C GLY A 290 19.92 3.25 -12.96
N GLN A 291 19.43 3.75 -14.04
CA GLN A 291 18.07 4.20 -14.31
C GLN A 291 17.09 3.13 -14.78
N GLU A 292 17.43 1.86 -14.70
CA GLU A 292 16.53 0.82 -15.15
C GLU A 292 15.48 0.48 -14.09
N SER A 293 14.26 0.22 -14.55
CA SER A 293 13.14 -0.19 -13.71
C SER A 293 13.50 -1.40 -12.86
N THR A 294 13.21 -1.34 -11.56
CA THR A 294 13.36 -2.50 -10.66
C THR A 294 12.51 -3.68 -11.10
N GLN A 295 11.44 -3.45 -11.86
CA GLN A 295 10.58 -4.51 -12.38
C GLN A 295 11.25 -5.32 -13.50
N SER A 296 12.08 -4.69 -14.34
CA SER A 296 12.80 -5.39 -15.41
C SER A 296 13.88 -6.34 -14.88
N LYS A 297 14.20 -6.24 -13.60
CA LYS A 297 15.28 -6.99 -12.93
C LYS A 297 14.77 -8.07 -12.00
N LYS A 298 13.47 -8.26 -11.93
CA LYS A 298 12.88 -9.41 -11.23
C LYS A 298 13.15 -10.67 -12.04
N GLY A 299 13.60 -11.72 -11.36
CA GLY A 299 13.91 -13.00 -11.99
C GLY A 299 12.71 -13.65 -12.70
N ASP A 300 12.96 -14.71 -13.43
CA ASP A 300 11.91 -15.44 -14.18
C ASP A 300 10.79 -15.97 -13.29
N TRP A 301 11.08 -16.26 -12.01
CA TRP A 301 10.09 -16.62 -11.01
C TRP A 301 8.96 -15.58 -10.87
N TYR A 302 9.28 -14.30 -11.01
CA TYR A 302 8.28 -13.24 -10.94
C TYR A 302 7.26 -13.32 -12.08
N LYS A 303 7.73 -13.65 -13.29
CA LYS A 303 6.83 -13.83 -14.45
C LYS A 303 5.89 -15.02 -14.23
N VAL A 304 6.42 -16.12 -13.69
CA VAL A 304 5.63 -17.33 -13.38
C VAL A 304 4.55 -17.00 -12.34
N ILE A 305 4.92 -16.37 -11.23
CA ILE A 305 3.98 -15.98 -10.17
C ILE A 305 2.93 -15.02 -10.70
N ARG A 306 3.35 -14.01 -11.47
CA ARG A 306 2.42 -13.05 -12.07
C ARG A 306 1.41 -13.73 -12.98
N ASN A 307 1.86 -14.56 -13.89
CA ASN A 307 0.98 -15.29 -14.82
C ASN A 307 0.00 -16.20 -14.06
N THR A 308 0.48 -16.89 -13.04
CA THR A 308 -0.39 -17.74 -12.20
C THR A 308 -1.42 -16.91 -11.44
N ASN A 309 -1.03 -15.76 -10.89
CA ASN A 309 -1.97 -14.85 -10.23
C ASN A 309 -3.01 -14.28 -11.21
N GLU A 310 -2.62 -13.93 -12.43
CA GLU A 310 -3.55 -13.47 -13.46
C GLU A 310 -4.58 -14.55 -13.82
N GLN A 311 -4.15 -15.81 -13.93
CA GLN A 311 -5.05 -16.96 -14.14
C GLN A 311 -5.99 -17.18 -12.94
N ASN A 312 -5.45 -17.15 -11.72
CA ASN A 312 -6.23 -17.29 -10.49
C ASN A 312 -7.25 -16.15 -10.34
N LEU A 313 -6.85 -14.91 -10.65
CA LEU A 313 -7.73 -13.76 -10.61
C LEU A 313 -8.87 -13.92 -11.64
N HIS A 314 -8.54 -14.36 -12.85
CA HIS A 314 -9.54 -14.62 -13.88
C HIS A 314 -10.55 -15.68 -13.42
N MET A 315 -10.09 -16.80 -12.87
CA MET A 315 -10.96 -17.83 -12.30
C MET A 315 -11.78 -17.27 -11.13
N TYR A 316 -11.15 -16.58 -10.20
CA TYR A 316 -11.83 -15.98 -9.06
C TYR A 316 -12.91 -14.99 -9.47
N THR A 317 -12.62 -14.11 -10.41
CA THR A 317 -13.56 -13.09 -10.91
C THR A 317 -14.73 -13.72 -11.64
N ASN A 318 -14.46 -14.74 -12.47
CA ASN A 318 -15.46 -15.38 -13.32
C ASN A 318 -16.20 -16.54 -12.68
N THR A 319 -15.83 -16.94 -11.44
CA THR A 319 -16.61 -17.95 -10.72
C THR A 319 -18.01 -17.42 -10.46
N ASN A 320 -18.96 -17.91 -11.22
CA ASN A 320 -20.36 -17.54 -11.07
C ASN A 320 -20.94 -18.35 -9.90
N GLN A 321 -21.08 -17.72 -8.74
CA GLN A 321 -21.64 -18.37 -7.54
C GLN A 321 -23.03 -18.95 -7.82
N ASN A 322 -23.80 -18.38 -8.74
CA ASN A 322 -25.11 -18.88 -9.09
C ASN A 322 -25.08 -20.25 -9.81
N LYS A 323 -23.95 -20.63 -10.41
CA LYS A 323 -23.82 -21.96 -11.04
C LYS A 323 -23.68 -23.11 -10.04
N PHE A 324 -23.29 -22.84 -8.80
CA PHE A 324 -23.20 -23.86 -7.75
C PHE A 324 -24.52 -24.16 -7.06
N PHE A 325 -25.53 -23.33 -7.24
CA PHE A 325 -26.85 -23.47 -6.60
C PHE A 325 -27.96 -23.87 -7.58
N THR A 326 -27.66 -24.07 -8.84
CA THR A 326 -28.61 -24.64 -9.79
C THR A 326 -28.50 -26.17 -9.84
N TYR A 327 -28.61 -26.82 -8.70
CA TYR A 327 -29.09 -28.22 -8.70
C TYR A 327 -30.61 -28.15 -8.75
N GLN A 328 -31.11 -28.39 -9.91
CA GLN A 328 -32.48 -28.85 -10.08
C GLN A 328 -32.52 -30.35 -9.84
#